data_ee3a0cb1659c4d4ec8700da5227c5fd9
#
_entry.id   ee3a0cb1659c4d4ec8700da5227c5fd9
#
_cell.length_a   1.000
_cell.length_b   1.000
_cell.length_c   1.000
_cell.angle_alpha   90.00
_cell.angle_beta   90.00
_cell.angle_gamma   90.00
#
_symmetry.space_group_name_H-M   'P 1'
#
loop_
_entity.id
_entity.type
_entity.pdbx_description
1 polymer ?
#
loop_
_entity_poly.entity_id
_entity_poly.type
_entity_poly.pdbx_seq_one_letter_code
_entity_poly.pdbx_strand_id
1 'polypeptide(L)'
;RDDKSFPYILLRNDHKWPQLLKYRGQRIKKGHYFGPFPSTKDVNETIVTLEKAFLLRTCTDNTFRNRKRPCLLHQIKRCSAPCVNLISHKEYSSLVKETASFLAGKNQTIQEKLGIAMQSASENKEYEKAAVYRDRIKALRQVQILRRSSIDEIEDIDILAGLQKGGITCIQVSFFRDGSNYGSKSYFPKHGSDEKVEDVLAAFISLFYASHPMPKKIYVNHKLQDPRLLEQAMKIRKGKKIHLMFPRKGEKRNMILRLEDEAKEALAKKLSRIESNKISLERI
;
A
#
# COMPACT_ATOMS: atom_id res chain seq x y z
N ARG A 1 -4.83 7.84 -21.32
CA ARG A 1 -4.76 8.70 -20.09
C ARG A 1 -4.53 7.90 -18.81
N ASP A 2 -3.70 6.84 -18.86
CA ASP A 2 -3.41 6.00 -17.68
C ASP A 2 -2.06 6.31 -17.00
N ASP A 3 -1.48 7.46 -17.27
CA ASP A 3 -0.19 7.93 -16.70
C ASP A 3 -0.30 8.46 -15.27
N LYS A 4 -1.26 7.98 -14.50
CA LYS A 4 -1.36 8.40 -13.10
C LYS A 4 -0.38 7.60 -12.25
N SER A 5 0.66 8.27 -11.73
CA SER A 5 1.56 7.70 -10.74
C SER A 5 0.78 7.09 -9.56
N PHE A 6 1.33 6.05 -8.94
CA PHE A 6 0.74 5.45 -7.76
C PHE A 6 0.58 6.47 -6.63
N PRO A 7 -0.48 6.35 -5.82
CA PRO A 7 -0.62 7.14 -4.60
C PRO A 7 0.31 6.62 -3.50
N TYR A 8 0.73 7.53 -2.63
CA TYR A 8 1.57 7.31 -1.46
C TYR A 8 0.90 7.88 -0.21
N ILE A 9 1.29 7.38 0.96
CA ILE A 9 1.10 8.07 2.23
C ILE A 9 2.35 8.90 2.48
N LEU A 10 2.19 10.20 2.65
CA LEU A 10 3.24 11.13 3.04
C LEU A 10 3.07 11.47 4.51
N LEU A 11 4.04 11.10 5.35
CA LEU A 11 4.20 11.66 6.69
C LEU A 11 4.99 12.96 6.54
N ARG A 12 4.27 14.07 6.47
CA ARG A 12 4.80 15.41 6.24
C ARG A 12 5.53 15.92 7.49
N ASN A 13 6.75 16.43 7.36
CA ASN A 13 7.58 16.89 8.47
C ASN A 13 8.06 18.34 8.34
N ASP A 14 7.47 19.12 7.42
CA ASP A 14 7.74 20.57 7.23
C ASP A 14 6.92 21.47 8.18
N HIS A 15 6.16 20.91 9.08
CA HIS A 15 5.40 21.58 10.12
C HIS A 15 5.77 21.02 11.50
N LYS A 16 5.82 21.88 12.54
CA LYS A 16 6.11 21.49 13.94
C LYS A 16 5.25 20.31 14.41
N TRP A 17 4.03 20.19 13.89
CA TRP A 17 3.06 19.13 14.17
C TRP A 17 2.81 18.33 12.89
N PRO A 18 3.58 17.28 12.60
CA PRO A 18 3.43 16.45 11.42
C PRO A 18 2.05 15.85 11.25
N GLN A 19 1.68 15.51 10.01
CA GLN A 19 0.41 14.85 9.68
C GLN A 19 0.59 13.86 8.53
N LEU A 20 -0.34 12.92 8.43
CA LEU A 20 -0.43 12.03 7.29
C LEU A 20 -1.21 12.69 6.15
N LEU A 21 -0.70 12.58 4.93
CA LEU A 21 -1.35 13.09 3.73
C LEU A 21 -1.33 12.03 2.62
N LYS A 22 -2.39 11.99 1.85
CA LYS A 22 -2.36 11.32 0.57
C LYS A 22 -1.54 12.15 -0.41
N TYR A 23 -0.61 11.51 -1.09
CA TYR A 23 0.26 12.14 -2.06
C TYR A 23 0.31 11.36 -3.37
N ARG A 24 0.41 12.07 -4.48
CA ARG A 24 0.59 11.50 -5.81
C ARG A 24 1.49 12.43 -6.63
N GLY A 25 2.35 11.86 -7.47
CA GLY A 25 3.29 12.60 -8.30
C GLY A 25 4.74 12.52 -7.81
N GLN A 26 5.58 13.44 -8.25
CA GLN A 26 7.00 13.47 -7.89
C GLN A 26 7.17 13.77 -6.40
N ARG A 27 8.14 13.12 -5.75
CA ARG A 27 8.41 13.25 -4.30
C ARG A 27 9.12 14.56 -3.97
N ILE A 28 8.45 15.69 -4.12
CA ILE A 28 9.03 17.03 -3.93
C ILE A 28 8.85 17.53 -2.49
N LYS A 29 7.79 17.12 -1.78
CA LYS A 29 7.50 17.58 -0.42
C LYS A 29 8.42 16.93 0.60
N LYS A 30 8.84 17.70 1.63
CA LYS A 30 9.63 17.18 2.75
C LYS A 30 8.81 16.21 3.60
N GLY A 31 9.34 15.01 3.85
CA GLY A 31 8.70 13.99 4.66
C GLY A 31 9.07 12.58 4.25
N HIS A 32 8.46 11.61 4.90
CA HIS A 32 8.64 10.19 4.62
C HIS A 32 7.48 9.68 3.76
N TYR A 33 7.81 9.03 2.64
CA TYR A 33 6.86 8.48 1.68
C TYR A 33 6.74 6.97 1.85
N PHE A 34 5.53 6.50 2.09
CA PHE A 34 5.20 5.08 2.23
C PHE A 34 4.30 4.63 1.08
N GLY A 35 4.62 3.52 0.45
CA GLY A 35 3.96 3.01 -0.75
C GLY A 35 4.96 2.54 -1.79
N PRO A 36 4.56 2.25 -3.02
CA PRO A 36 3.30 2.66 -3.68
C PRO A 36 2.08 1.85 -3.22
N PHE A 37 0.91 2.49 -3.20
CA PHE A 37 -0.36 1.80 -3.01
C PHE A 37 -1.04 1.55 -4.35
N PRO A 38 -1.78 0.45 -4.54
CA PRO A 38 -2.42 0.14 -5.81
C PRO A 38 -3.61 1.08 -6.11
N SER A 39 -4.29 1.57 -5.09
CA SER A 39 -5.44 2.45 -5.26
C SER A 39 -5.47 3.62 -4.28
N THR A 40 -6.17 4.67 -4.68
CA THR A 40 -6.44 5.82 -3.81
C THR A 40 -7.35 5.46 -2.63
N LYS A 41 -8.22 4.46 -2.80
CA LYS A 41 -9.11 3.96 -1.76
C LYS A 41 -8.30 3.36 -0.62
N ASP A 42 -7.34 2.50 -0.93
CA ASP A 42 -6.49 1.82 0.07
C ASP A 42 -5.68 2.84 0.88
N VAL A 43 -5.15 3.89 0.22
CA VAL A 43 -4.46 4.99 0.90
C VAL A 43 -5.39 5.70 1.88
N ASN A 44 -6.60 6.07 1.45
CA ASN A 44 -7.54 6.78 2.30
C ASN A 44 -7.95 5.94 3.51
N GLU A 45 -8.29 4.67 3.31
CA GLU A 45 -8.66 3.73 4.38
C GLU A 45 -7.52 3.53 5.38
N THR A 46 -6.30 3.39 4.87
CA THR A 46 -5.10 3.26 5.70
C THR A 46 -4.86 4.54 6.52
N ILE A 47 -4.92 5.73 5.90
CA ILE A 47 -4.74 7.01 6.61
C ILE A 47 -5.78 7.16 7.73
N VAL A 48 -7.07 6.97 7.42
CA VAL A 48 -8.15 7.08 8.42
C VAL A 48 -7.93 6.13 9.59
N THR A 49 -7.45 4.92 9.33
CA THR A 49 -7.18 3.92 10.38
C THR A 49 -5.95 4.30 11.21
N LEU A 50 -4.89 4.80 10.58
CA LEU A 50 -3.68 5.28 11.28
C LEU A 50 -3.95 6.53 12.12
N GLU A 51 -4.77 7.45 11.64
CA GLU A 51 -5.18 8.62 12.41
C GLU A 51 -5.93 8.24 13.70
N LYS A 52 -6.81 7.25 13.62
CA LYS A 52 -7.47 6.68 14.80
C LYS A 52 -6.49 6.00 15.76
N ALA A 53 -5.51 5.28 15.22
CA ALA A 53 -4.55 4.52 16.02
C ALA A 53 -3.52 5.42 16.71
N PHE A 54 -3.04 6.46 16.02
CA PHE A 54 -1.96 7.33 16.51
C PHE A 54 -2.40 8.73 16.92
N LEU A 55 -3.69 9.05 16.79
CA LEU A 55 -4.29 10.32 17.23
C LEU A 55 -3.63 11.56 16.59
N LEU A 56 -3.11 11.41 15.37
CA LEU A 56 -2.47 12.50 14.65
C LEU A 56 -3.52 13.53 14.17
N ARG A 57 -3.07 14.78 14.01
CA ARG A 57 -3.93 15.83 13.47
C ARG A 57 -4.27 15.58 11.99
N THR A 58 -5.48 15.93 11.60
CA THR A 58 -5.97 15.82 10.22
C THR A 58 -6.29 17.17 9.59
N CYS A 59 -6.36 18.23 10.41
CA CYS A 59 -6.71 19.58 9.96
C CYS A 59 -5.60 20.23 9.14
N THR A 60 -5.99 21.15 8.24
CA THR A 60 -5.06 21.97 7.48
C THR A 60 -4.29 22.92 8.38
N ASP A 61 -3.14 23.43 7.93
CA ASP A 61 -2.31 24.35 8.71
C ASP A 61 -3.03 25.66 9.04
N ASN A 62 -3.89 26.13 8.13
CA ASN A 62 -4.73 27.31 8.37
C ASN A 62 -5.76 27.06 9.50
N THR A 63 -6.48 25.94 9.41
CA THR A 63 -7.43 25.55 10.47
C THR A 63 -6.71 25.32 11.81
N PHE A 64 -5.52 24.73 11.78
CA PHE A 64 -4.69 24.50 12.97
C PHE A 64 -4.34 25.83 13.68
N ARG A 65 -3.88 26.80 12.91
CA ARG A 65 -3.42 28.11 13.41
C ARG A 65 -4.52 28.95 14.05
N ASN A 66 -5.73 28.89 13.45
CA ASN A 66 -6.87 29.72 13.87
C ASN A 66 -7.75 29.08 14.94
N ARG A 67 -7.41 27.86 15.41
CA ARG A 67 -8.27 27.13 16.35
C ARG A 67 -8.02 27.56 17.79
N LYS A 68 -9.10 27.90 18.50
CA LYS A 68 -9.06 28.33 19.92
C LYS A 68 -9.62 27.29 20.89
N ARG A 69 -10.33 26.26 20.40
CA ARG A 69 -10.94 25.17 21.21
C ARG A 69 -10.80 23.83 20.51
N PRO A 70 -10.80 22.70 21.27
CA PRO A 70 -10.75 21.36 20.67
C PRO A 70 -11.89 21.13 19.68
N CYS A 71 -11.61 20.41 18.61
CA CYS A 71 -12.63 20.04 17.62
C CYS A 71 -13.29 18.70 17.97
N LEU A 72 -14.36 18.37 17.24
CA LEU A 72 -15.09 17.12 17.39
C LEU A 72 -14.16 15.89 17.34
N LEU A 73 -13.12 15.89 16.46
CA LEU A 73 -12.16 14.78 16.37
C LEU A 73 -11.41 14.52 17.68
N HIS A 74 -11.15 15.55 18.47
CA HIS A 74 -10.59 15.37 19.81
C HIS A 74 -11.63 14.75 20.77
N GLN A 75 -12.86 15.25 20.75
CA GLN A 75 -13.95 14.75 21.61
C GLN A 75 -14.21 13.26 21.37
N ILE A 76 -14.20 12.81 20.11
CA ILE A 76 -14.37 11.40 19.74
C ILE A 76 -13.06 10.59 19.77
N LYS A 77 -12.02 11.09 20.45
CA LYS A 77 -10.72 10.41 20.64
C LYS A 77 -10.01 10.00 19.34
N ARG A 78 -10.05 10.86 18.32
CA ARG A 78 -9.38 10.65 17.01
C ARG A 78 -8.25 11.66 16.73
N CYS A 79 -8.03 12.62 17.64
CA CYS A 79 -6.95 13.61 17.53
C CYS A 79 -6.50 14.00 18.94
N SER A 80 -5.21 14.14 19.14
CA SER A 80 -4.61 14.59 20.41
C SER A 80 -4.74 16.10 20.66
N ALA A 81 -5.36 16.87 19.76
CA ALA A 81 -5.57 18.31 19.83
C ALA A 81 -4.31 19.17 20.07
N PRO A 82 -3.24 18.99 19.29
CA PRO A 82 -2.03 19.81 19.42
C PRO A 82 -2.26 21.30 19.10
N CYS A 83 -3.34 21.63 18.39
CA CYS A 83 -3.71 23.02 18.05
C CYS A 83 -4.12 23.87 19.23
N VAL A 84 -4.49 23.27 20.36
CA VAL A 84 -4.87 23.95 21.62
C VAL A 84 -4.03 23.47 22.79
N ASN A 85 -2.85 22.95 22.52
CA ASN A 85 -1.83 22.51 23.50
C ASN A 85 -2.32 21.43 24.50
N LEU A 86 -3.28 20.56 24.11
CA LEU A 86 -3.71 19.43 24.94
C LEU A 86 -2.76 18.24 24.90
N ILE A 87 -1.71 18.30 24.09
CA ILE A 87 -0.59 17.37 24.07
C ILE A 87 0.72 18.15 23.95
N SER A 88 1.76 17.71 24.63
CA SER A 88 3.09 18.29 24.49
C SER A 88 3.73 17.93 23.15
N HIS A 89 4.66 18.75 22.67
CA HIS A 89 5.40 18.47 21.44
C HIS A 89 6.19 17.14 21.53
N LYS A 90 6.74 16.83 22.71
CA LYS A 90 7.49 15.60 22.96
C LYS A 90 6.61 14.36 22.80
N GLU A 91 5.44 14.37 23.40
CA GLU A 91 4.47 13.27 23.30
C GLU A 91 3.95 13.10 21.85
N TYR A 92 3.59 14.22 21.19
CA TYR A 92 3.16 14.18 19.80
C TYR A 92 4.26 13.64 18.88
N SER A 93 5.52 14.04 19.08
CA SER A 93 6.66 13.51 18.33
C SER A 93 6.85 12.00 18.53
N SER A 94 6.52 11.47 19.73
CA SER A 94 6.50 10.01 19.95
C SER A 94 5.44 9.33 19.10
N LEU A 95 4.22 9.86 19.05
CA LEU A 95 3.15 9.33 18.18
C LEU A 95 3.55 9.34 16.70
N VAL A 96 4.21 10.41 16.25
CA VAL A 96 4.72 10.51 14.87
C VAL A 96 5.79 9.44 14.57
N LYS A 97 6.74 9.23 15.50
CA LYS A 97 7.77 8.19 15.37
C LYS A 97 7.16 6.79 15.37
N GLU A 98 6.19 6.54 16.23
CA GLU A 98 5.45 5.27 16.25
C GLU A 98 4.71 5.03 14.93
N THR A 99 4.06 6.07 14.38
CA THR A 99 3.41 6.00 13.07
C THR A 99 4.38 5.67 11.94
N ALA A 100 5.54 6.33 11.92
CA ALA A 100 6.59 6.06 10.94
C ALA A 100 7.12 4.62 11.06
N SER A 101 7.38 4.16 12.29
CA SER A 101 7.86 2.80 12.58
C SER A 101 6.83 1.74 12.17
N PHE A 102 5.55 1.99 12.41
CA PHE A 102 4.46 1.11 11.99
C PHE A 102 4.38 1.03 10.45
N LEU A 103 4.47 2.16 9.77
CA LEU A 103 4.45 2.21 8.31
C LEU A 103 5.70 1.56 7.69
N ALA A 104 6.82 1.56 8.41
CA ALA A 104 8.06 0.84 8.05
C ALA A 104 8.06 -0.64 8.46
N GLY A 105 6.92 -1.22 8.89
CA GLY A 105 6.79 -2.65 9.18
C GLY A 105 7.08 -3.09 10.60
N LYS A 106 7.54 -2.23 11.51
CA LYS A 106 7.85 -2.56 12.93
C LYS A 106 6.58 -2.66 13.79
N ASN A 107 5.70 -3.58 13.44
CA ASN A 107 4.34 -3.61 13.97
C ASN A 107 4.23 -4.28 15.36
N GLN A 108 5.03 -5.32 15.61
CA GLN A 108 4.93 -6.10 16.84
C GLN A 108 5.30 -5.29 18.07
N THR A 109 6.43 -4.60 18.04
CA THR A 109 6.92 -3.78 19.16
C THR A 109 5.92 -2.68 19.57
N ILE A 110 5.18 -2.11 18.59
CA ILE A 110 4.18 -1.07 18.87
C ILE A 110 2.96 -1.68 19.55
N GLN A 111 2.49 -2.85 19.08
CA GLN A 111 1.35 -3.54 19.70
C GLN A 111 1.67 -4.01 21.12
N GLU A 112 2.87 -4.53 21.36
CA GLU A 112 3.33 -4.91 22.69
C GLU A 112 3.34 -3.71 23.65
N LYS A 113 3.89 -2.58 23.24
CA LYS A 113 3.87 -1.34 24.06
C LYS A 113 2.45 -0.89 24.38
N LEU A 114 1.55 -0.89 23.40
CA LEU A 114 0.15 -0.52 23.62
C LEU A 114 -0.57 -1.55 24.51
N GLY A 115 -0.22 -2.82 24.41
CA GLY A 115 -0.73 -3.89 25.27
C GLY A 115 -0.35 -3.67 26.74
N ILE A 116 0.93 -3.38 27.00
CA ILE A 116 1.44 -3.06 28.35
C ILE A 116 0.74 -1.81 28.90
N ALA A 117 0.63 -0.74 28.10
CA ALA A 117 -0.06 0.49 28.52
C ALA A 117 -1.56 0.26 28.81
N MET A 118 -2.21 -0.59 28.02
CA MET A 118 -3.60 -0.98 28.25
C MET A 118 -3.77 -1.73 29.58
N GLN A 119 -2.88 -2.70 29.83
CA GLN A 119 -2.91 -3.49 31.06
C GLN A 119 -2.67 -2.61 32.29
N SER A 120 -1.65 -1.75 32.26
CA SER A 120 -1.35 -0.82 33.35
C SER A 120 -2.53 0.14 33.63
N ALA A 121 -3.16 0.69 32.59
CA ALA A 121 -4.34 1.53 32.76
C ALA A 121 -5.53 0.77 33.37
N SER A 122 -5.71 -0.51 33.01
CA SER A 122 -6.75 -1.37 33.59
C SER A 122 -6.50 -1.65 35.09
N GLU A 123 -5.25 -1.97 35.45
CA GLU A 123 -4.85 -2.22 36.85
C GLU A 123 -5.04 -0.98 37.73
N ASN A 124 -4.78 0.22 37.16
CA ASN A 124 -5.04 1.49 37.83
C ASN A 124 -6.52 1.93 37.80
N LYS A 125 -7.44 1.07 37.33
CA LYS A 125 -8.88 1.34 37.20
C LYS A 125 -9.20 2.53 36.26
N GLU A 126 -8.26 2.92 35.39
CA GLU A 126 -8.44 3.95 34.35
C GLU A 126 -9.08 3.34 33.09
N TYR A 127 -10.29 2.82 33.22
CA TYR A 127 -10.94 2.00 32.17
C TYR A 127 -11.14 2.74 30.84
N GLU A 128 -11.37 4.06 30.86
CA GLU A 128 -11.48 4.86 29.64
C GLU A 128 -10.16 4.92 28.88
N LYS A 129 -9.03 5.05 29.57
CA LYS A 129 -7.69 5.00 28.95
C LYS A 129 -7.40 3.61 28.40
N ALA A 130 -7.72 2.57 29.17
CA ALA A 130 -7.56 1.18 28.71
C ALA A 130 -8.38 0.92 27.43
N ALA A 131 -9.62 1.42 27.36
CA ALA A 131 -10.45 1.31 26.16
C ALA A 131 -9.83 2.02 24.94
N VAL A 132 -9.24 3.20 25.12
CA VAL A 132 -8.52 3.91 24.05
C VAL A 132 -7.35 3.06 23.50
N TYR A 133 -6.54 2.45 24.39
CA TYR A 133 -5.43 1.59 23.97
C TYR A 133 -5.94 0.33 23.24
N ARG A 134 -7.00 -0.31 23.75
CA ARG A 134 -7.65 -1.45 23.08
C ARG A 134 -8.08 -1.10 21.66
N ASP A 135 -8.75 0.04 21.49
CA ASP A 135 -9.27 0.46 20.19
C ASP A 135 -8.15 0.84 19.21
N ARG A 136 -7.04 1.40 19.72
CA ARG A 136 -5.81 1.61 18.94
C ARG A 136 -5.21 0.29 18.46
N ILE A 137 -5.08 -0.70 19.33
CA ILE A 137 -4.59 -2.05 18.97
C ILE A 137 -5.49 -2.68 17.90
N LYS A 138 -6.82 -2.59 18.07
CA LYS A 138 -7.78 -3.10 17.09
C LYS A 138 -7.62 -2.44 15.72
N ALA A 139 -7.45 -1.13 15.68
CA ALA A 139 -7.20 -0.39 14.43
C ALA A 139 -5.89 -0.83 13.76
N LEU A 140 -4.79 -0.99 14.52
CA LEU A 140 -3.51 -1.44 13.99
C LEU A 140 -3.58 -2.88 13.44
N ARG A 141 -4.29 -3.78 14.12
CA ARG A 141 -4.53 -5.14 13.63
C ARG A 141 -5.31 -5.13 12.31
N GLN A 142 -6.29 -4.26 12.16
CA GLN A 142 -7.05 -4.13 10.91
C GLN A 142 -6.15 -3.73 9.73
N VAL A 143 -5.24 -2.76 9.91
CA VAL A 143 -4.27 -2.38 8.87
C VAL A 143 -3.31 -3.55 8.56
N GLN A 144 -2.92 -4.31 9.58
CA GLN A 144 -2.06 -5.48 9.37
C GLN A 144 -2.75 -6.61 8.60
N ILE A 145 -4.03 -6.86 8.85
CA ILE A 145 -4.80 -7.87 8.11
C ILE A 145 -4.83 -7.52 6.61
N LEU A 146 -5.01 -6.23 6.28
CA LEU A 146 -4.96 -5.75 4.90
C LEU A 146 -3.56 -5.89 4.28
N ARG A 147 -2.50 -5.94 5.10
CA ARG A 147 -1.10 -6.10 4.67
C ARG A 147 -0.53 -7.51 4.86
N ARG A 148 -1.34 -8.48 5.37
CA ARG A 148 -0.89 -9.84 5.66
C ARG A 148 -0.65 -10.66 4.39
N SER A 149 0.54 -10.49 3.88
CA SER A 149 1.46 -11.52 3.38
C SER A 149 2.84 -10.90 3.56
N SER A 150 3.40 -11.01 4.76
CA SER A 150 4.79 -10.59 5.02
C SER A 150 5.72 -11.56 4.31
N ILE A 151 6.62 -11.02 3.52
CA ILE A 151 7.80 -11.75 3.04
C ILE A 151 8.88 -11.52 4.09
N ASP A 152 9.56 -12.57 4.52
CA ASP A 152 10.69 -12.47 5.48
C ASP A 152 11.88 -11.67 4.92
N GLU A 153 11.87 -11.39 3.61
CA GLU A 153 12.86 -10.54 2.97
C GLU A 153 12.51 -9.06 3.15
N ILE A 154 13.42 -8.31 3.78
CA ILE A 154 13.34 -6.85 3.98
C ILE A 154 13.61 -6.08 2.65
N GLU A 155 13.37 -6.69 1.51
CA GLU A 155 13.63 -6.07 0.21
C GLU A 155 12.33 -5.67 -0.52
N ASP A 156 12.47 -4.65 -1.35
CA ASP A 156 11.40 -4.25 -2.27
C ASP A 156 11.20 -5.31 -3.34
N ILE A 157 9.99 -5.88 -3.40
CA ILE A 157 9.64 -6.97 -4.31
C ILE A 157 8.29 -6.66 -4.96
N ASP A 158 8.17 -6.98 -6.24
CA ASP A 158 6.86 -7.04 -6.91
C ASP A 158 6.61 -8.47 -7.39
N ILE A 159 5.36 -8.91 -7.30
CA ILE A 159 4.92 -10.20 -7.81
C ILE A 159 3.93 -9.94 -8.93
N LEU A 160 4.16 -10.54 -10.09
CA LEU A 160 3.32 -10.41 -11.27
C LEU A 160 2.78 -11.78 -11.70
N ALA A 161 1.46 -11.84 -11.90
CA ALA A 161 0.80 -13.01 -12.46
C ALA A 161 0.04 -12.64 -13.74
N GLY A 162 0.46 -13.19 -14.86
CA GLY A 162 -0.20 -13.06 -16.16
C GLY A 162 -1.13 -14.25 -16.40
N LEU A 163 -2.38 -14.00 -16.79
CA LEU A 163 -3.36 -15.01 -17.22
C LEU A 163 -4.08 -14.53 -18.47
N GLN A 164 -4.29 -15.44 -19.42
CA GLN A 164 -4.94 -15.15 -20.69
C GLN A 164 -6.16 -16.06 -20.90
N LYS A 165 -7.28 -15.47 -21.28
CA LYS A 165 -8.50 -16.18 -21.63
C LYS A 165 -9.33 -15.34 -22.59
N GLY A 166 -9.88 -15.97 -23.67
CA GLY A 166 -10.75 -15.30 -24.62
C GLY A 166 -10.11 -14.08 -25.31
N GLY A 167 -8.81 -14.15 -25.64
CA GLY A 167 -8.07 -13.06 -26.29
C GLY A 167 -7.74 -11.88 -25.37
N ILE A 168 -8.04 -11.98 -24.08
CA ILE A 168 -7.77 -10.93 -23.10
C ILE A 168 -6.75 -11.45 -22.10
N THR A 169 -5.72 -10.64 -21.84
CA THR A 169 -4.72 -10.89 -20.80
C THR A 169 -4.97 -10.01 -19.59
N CYS A 170 -5.02 -10.63 -18.42
CA CYS A 170 -4.96 -9.94 -17.13
C CYS A 170 -3.56 -10.10 -16.54
N ILE A 171 -2.92 -9.01 -16.18
CA ILE A 171 -1.68 -9.01 -15.41
C ILE A 171 -2.01 -8.42 -14.03
N GLN A 172 -1.94 -9.28 -13.01
CA GLN A 172 -2.09 -8.88 -11.63
C GLN A 172 -0.72 -8.56 -11.04
N VAL A 173 -0.58 -7.38 -10.42
CA VAL A 173 0.67 -6.92 -9.81
C VAL A 173 0.43 -6.71 -8.33
N SER A 174 1.23 -7.37 -7.47
CA SER A 174 1.23 -7.17 -6.02
C SER A 174 2.54 -6.51 -5.59
N PHE A 175 2.45 -5.51 -4.71
CA PHE A 175 3.55 -4.65 -4.31
C PHE A 175 3.98 -4.94 -2.88
N PHE A 176 5.26 -5.28 -2.69
CA PHE A 176 5.86 -5.46 -1.37
C PHE A 176 6.99 -4.46 -1.18
N ARG A 177 6.99 -3.78 -0.02
CA ARG A 177 8.05 -2.85 0.37
C ARG A 177 8.37 -3.08 1.84
N ASP A 178 9.65 -3.18 2.17
CA ASP A 178 10.11 -3.50 3.53
C ASP A 178 9.37 -4.69 4.15
N GLY A 179 9.16 -5.77 3.37
CA GLY A 179 8.45 -6.97 3.80
C GLY A 179 6.92 -6.83 3.94
N SER A 180 6.36 -5.64 3.78
CA SER A 180 4.92 -5.38 3.89
C SER A 180 4.22 -5.38 2.55
N ASN A 181 3.05 -6.05 2.45
CA ASN A 181 2.19 -6.01 1.27
C ASN A 181 1.41 -4.70 1.22
N TYR A 182 1.56 -3.95 0.14
CA TYR A 182 0.83 -2.71 -0.13
C TYR A 182 -0.40 -2.91 -1.01
N GLY A 183 -0.78 -4.16 -1.28
CA GLY A 183 -1.93 -4.53 -2.07
C GLY A 183 -1.59 -4.93 -3.50
N SER A 184 -2.65 -5.23 -4.28
CA SER A 184 -2.52 -5.67 -5.66
C SER A 184 -3.40 -4.85 -6.62
N LYS A 185 -3.06 -4.89 -7.93
CA LYS A 185 -3.81 -4.21 -8.97
C LYS A 185 -3.80 -5.00 -10.27
N SER A 186 -4.98 -5.09 -10.90
CA SER A 186 -5.17 -5.74 -12.20
C SER A 186 -4.95 -4.77 -13.35
N TYR A 187 -4.24 -5.22 -14.37
CA TYR A 187 -4.00 -4.53 -15.62
C TYR A 187 -4.47 -5.41 -16.78
N PHE A 188 -4.99 -4.78 -17.82
CA PHE A 188 -5.48 -5.44 -19.02
C PHE A 188 -4.81 -4.80 -20.23
N PRO A 189 -3.55 -5.18 -20.53
CA PRO A 189 -2.84 -4.65 -21.71
C PRO A 189 -3.55 -5.04 -22.99
N LYS A 190 -3.51 -4.15 -23.99
CA LYS A 190 -3.96 -4.48 -25.35
C LYS A 190 -2.79 -5.15 -26.08
N HIS A 191 -3.07 -6.26 -26.73
CA HIS A 191 -2.09 -7.04 -27.49
C HIS A 191 -2.76 -7.75 -28.68
N GLY A 192 -1.99 -8.33 -29.58
CA GLY A 192 -2.51 -9.16 -30.66
C GLY A 192 -3.16 -10.45 -30.13
N SER A 193 -4.10 -10.99 -30.88
CA SER A 193 -4.84 -12.21 -30.49
C SER A 193 -3.95 -13.43 -30.32
N ASP A 194 -2.85 -13.48 -31.06
CA ASP A 194 -1.95 -14.63 -31.17
C ASP A 194 -0.70 -14.53 -30.27
N GLU A 195 -0.56 -13.40 -29.51
CA GLU A 195 0.55 -13.22 -28.60
C GLU A 195 0.42 -14.11 -27.36
N LYS A 196 1.53 -14.77 -27.00
CA LYS A 196 1.58 -15.62 -25.82
C LYS A 196 1.63 -14.75 -24.55
N VAL A 197 1.07 -15.28 -23.46
CA VAL A 197 1.04 -14.56 -22.18
C VAL A 197 2.43 -14.18 -21.67
N GLU A 198 3.47 -14.99 -21.96
CA GLU A 198 4.87 -14.74 -21.62
C GLU A 198 5.40 -13.47 -22.30
N ASP A 199 5.07 -13.29 -23.58
CA ASP A 199 5.52 -12.14 -24.38
C ASP A 199 4.79 -10.87 -23.96
N VAL A 200 3.46 -10.97 -23.73
CA VAL A 200 2.67 -9.88 -23.18
C VAL A 200 3.17 -9.45 -21.80
N LEU A 201 3.54 -10.43 -20.94
CA LEU A 201 4.09 -10.15 -19.61
C LEU A 201 5.46 -9.45 -19.70
N ALA A 202 6.35 -9.89 -20.60
CA ALA A 202 7.65 -9.26 -20.81
C ALA A 202 7.53 -7.82 -21.31
N ALA A 203 6.67 -7.58 -22.30
CA ALA A 203 6.36 -6.25 -22.82
C ALA A 203 5.74 -5.35 -21.74
N PHE A 204 4.79 -5.88 -20.97
CA PHE A 204 4.19 -5.17 -19.85
C PHE A 204 5.23 -4.75 -18.82
N ILE A 205 6.12 -5.65 -18.37
CA ILE A 205 7.18 -5.34 -17.41
C ILE A 205 8.03 -4.18 -17.92
N SER A 206 8.45 -4.22 -19.18
CA SER A 206 9.28 -3.16 -19.78
C SER A 206 8.58 -1.80 -19.78
N LEU A 207 7.31 -1.74 -20.19
CA LEU A 207 6.53 -0.52 -20.26
C LEU A 207 6.13 -0.01 -18.88
N PHE A 208 5.72 -0.91 -18.00
CA PHE A 208 5.26 -0.58 -16.66
C PHE A 208 6.34 0.10 -15.83
N TYR A 209 7.54 -0.50 -15.77
CA TYR A 209 8.64 0.07 -15.00
C TYR A 209 9.36 1.23 -15.73
N ALA A 210 8.96 1.57 -16.95
CA ALA A 210 9.40 2.81 -17.57
C ALA A 210 8.94 4.04 -16.77
N SER A 211 7.69 4.01 -16.29
CA SER A 211 7.02 5.11 -15.56
C SER A 211 6.87 4.86 -14.05
N HIS A 212 7.07 3.62 -13.59
CA HIS A 212 6.87 3.25 -12.19
C HIS A 212 8.19 2.98 -11.44
N PRO A 213 8.19 3.11 -10.10
CA PRO A 213 9.32 2.72 -9.26
C PRO A 213 9.65 1.24 -9.45
N MET A 214 10.92 0.93 -9.71
CA MET A 214 11.38 -0.42 -9.94
C MET A 214 11.88 -1.05 -8.63
N PRO A 215 11.40 -2.25 -8.23
CA PRO A 215 11.92 -2.98 -7.09
C PRO A 215 13.26 -3.64 -7.40
N LYS A 216 13.90 -4.26 -6.41
CA LYS A 216 15.12 -5.04 -6.64
C LYS A 216 14.84 -6.40 -7.27
N LYS A 217 13.71 -7.02 -6.93
CA LYS A 217 13.30 -8.35 -7.40
C LYS A 217 11.88 -8.31 -7.94
N ILE A 218 11.65 -9.01 -9.03
CA ILE A 218 10.32 -9.26 -9.59
C ILE A 218 10.13 -10.77 -9.71
N TYR A 219 9.07 -11.28 -9.09
CA TYR A 219 8.64 -12.66 -9.26
C TYR A 219 7.52 -12.74 -10.29
N VAL A 220 7.63 -13.70 -11.20
CA VAL A 220 6.65 -13.91 -12.28
C VAL A 220 6.13 -15.34 -12.27
N ASN A 221 4.91 -15.54 -12.77
CA ASN A 221 4.28 -16.85 -12.85
C ASN A 221 4.60 -17.62 -14.13
N HIS A 222 5.16 -16.97 -15.13
CA HIS A 222 5.60 -17.58 -16.38
C HIS A 222 7.11 -17.44 -16.57
N LYS A 223 7.72 -18.46 -17.17
CA LYS A 223 9.13 -18.42 -17.57
C LYS A 223 9.24 -17.54 -18.82
N LEU A 224 9.85 -16.36 -18.68
CA LEU A 224 10.11 -15.46 -19.80
C LEU A 224 11.21 -16.07 -20.73
N GLN A 225 11.16 -15.76 -22.04
CA GLN A 225 12.12 -16.29 -23.00
C GLN A 225 13.54 -15.79 -22.71
N ASP A 226 13.74 -14.47 -22.61
CA ASP A 226 15.02 -13.81 -22.38
C ASP A 226 15.02 -12.88 -21.15
N PRO A 227 14.93 -13.43 -19.92
CA PRO A 227 14.87 -12.59 -18.72
C PRO A 227 16.13 -11.75 -18.53
N ARG A 228 17.31 -12.25 -18.92
CA ARG A 228 18.59 -11.51 -18.81
C ARG A 228 18.65 -10.30 -19.71
N LEU A 229 18.13 -10.40 -20.94
CA LEU A 229 18.06 -9.28 -21.88
C LEU A 229 17.15 -8.18 -21.33
N LEU A 230 15.99 -8.55 -20.76
CA LEU A 230 15.05 -7.62 -20.14
C LEU A 230 15.67 -6.95 -18.92
N GLU A 231 16.39 -7.68 -18.06
CA GLU A 231 17.14 -7.14 -16.92
C GLU A 231 18.19 -6.12 -17.35
N GLN A 232 18.94 -6.42 -18.41
CA GLN A 232 19.96 -5.51 -18.97
C GLN A 232 19.33 -4.23 -19.53
N ALA A 233 18.27 -4.35 -20.32
CA ALA A 233 17.55 -3.21 -20.89
C ALA A 233 17.01 -2.28 -19.78
N MET A 234 16.44 -2.87 -18.72
CA MET A 234 15.94 -2.11 -17.57
C MET A 234 17.07 -1.46 -16.78
N LYS A 235 18.23 -2.14 -16.63
CA LYS A 235 19.41 -1.57 -15.98
C LYS A 235 19.94 -0.34 -16.74
N ILE A 236 20.03 -0.41 -18.07
CA ILE A 236 20.45 0.72 -18.91
C ILE A 236 19.49 1.90 -18.73
N ARG A 237 18.18 1.63 -18.75
CA ARG A 237 17.14 2.67 -18.69
C ARG A 237 16.99 3.35 -17.33
N LYS A 238 17.18 2.62 -16.23
CA LYS A 238 16.92 3.08 -14.85
C LYS A 238 18.16 3.18 -13.96
N GLY A 239 19.33 2.74 -14.43
CA GLY A 239 20.58 2.74 -13.66
C GLY A 239 20.62 1.79 -12.47
N LYS A 240 19.62 0.91 -12.31
CA LYS A 240 19.50 -0.04 -11.20
C LYS A 240 19.40 -1.47 -11.69
N LYS A 241 20.11 -2.38 -11.00
CA LYS A 241 19.96 -3.82 -11.24
C LYS A 241 18.61 -4.31 -10.73
N ILE A 242 17.98 -5.18 -11.49
CA ILE A 242 16.76 -5.90 -11.15
C ILE A 242 17.00 -7.39 -11.39
N HIS A 243 16.29 -8.22 -10.64
CA HIS A 243 16.29 -9.67 -10.83
C HIS A 243 14.88 -10.16 -11.13
N LEU A 244 14.71 -10.76 -12.32
CA LEU A 244 13.51 -11.44 -12.74
C LEU A 244 13.57 -12.90 -12.34
N MET A 245 12.65 -13.38 -11.54
CA MET A 245 12.68 -14.71 -10.95
C MET A 245 11.37 -15.45 -11.21
N PHE A 246 11.50 -16.74 -11.52
CA PHE A 246 10.38 -17.66 -11.70
C PHE A 246 10.46 -18.78 -10.65
N PRO A 247 9.89 -18.59 -9.44
CA PRO A 247 9.93 -19.56 -8.37
C PRO A 247 8.98 -20.73 -8.67
N ARG A 248 9.51 -21.95 -8.56
CA ARG A 248 8.76 -23.20 -8.79
C ARG A 248 8.23 -23.82 -7.51
N LYS A 249 8.83 -23.52 -6.34
CA LYS A 249 8.53 -24.12 -5.03
C LYS A 249 8.64 -23.06 -3.92
N GLY A 250 8.10 -23.39 -2.74
CA GLY A 250 8.24 -22.62 -1.52
C GLY A 250 7.25 -21.44 -1.44
N GLU A 251 7.45 -20.59 -0.44
CA GLU A 251 6.54 -19.50 -0.09
C GLU A 251 6.28 -18.53 -1.24
N LYS A 252 7.32 -18.19 -2.00
CA LYS A 252 7.20 -17.28 -3.17
C LYS A 252 6.27 -17.86 -4.24
N ARG A 253 6.30 -19.18 -4.45
CA ARG A 253 5.34 -19.84 -5.37
C ARG A 253 3.91 -19.78 -4.82
N ASN A 254 3.73 -19.98 -3.52
CA ASN A 254 2.41 -19.88 -2.90
C ASN A 254 1.81 -18.47 -3.03
N MET A 255 2.64 -17.45 -2.94
CA MET A 255 2.21 -16.06 -3.16
C MET A 255 1.79 -15.82 -4.62
N ILE A 256 2.55 -16.37 -5.58
CA ILE A 256 2.18 -16.32 -7.00
C ILE A 256 0.84 -17.01 -7.24
N LEU A 257 0.61 -18.19 -6.65
CA LEU A 257 -0.65 -18.92 -6.79
C LEU A 257 -1.86 -18.10 -6.30
N ARG A 258 -1.73 -17.46 -5.15
CA ARG A 258 -2.78 -16.54 -4.65
C ARG A 258 -3.04 -15.38 -5.62
N LEU A 259 -1.97 -14.83 -6.19
CA LEU A 259 -2.08 -13.73 -7.15
C LEU A 259 -2.70 -14.20 -8.47
N GLU A 260 -2.44 -15.43 -8.90
CA GLU A 260 -3.10 -16.07 -10.04
C GLU A 260 -4.61 -16.21 -9.80
N ASP A 261 -5.05 -16.54 -8.60
CA ASP A 261 -6.48 -16.64 -8.26
C ASP A 261 -7.15 -15.24 -8.31
N GLU A 262 -6.50 -14.21 -7.78
CA GLU A 262 -6.96 -12.82 -7.93
C GLU A 262 -7.08 -12.42 -9.42
N ALA A 263 -6.08 -12.80 -10.24
CA ALA A 263 -6.09 -12.53 -11.68
C ALA A 263 -7.23 -13.27 -12.39
N LYS A 264 -7.54 -14.52 -12.02
CA LYS A 264 -8.69 -15.28 -12.54
C LYS A 264 -10.01 -14.57 -12.26
N GLU A 265 -10.20 -14.12 -11.02
CA GLU A 265 -11.40 -13.37 -10.64
C GLU A 265 -11.54 -12.05 -11.40
N ALA A 266 -10.44 -11.30 -11.52
CA ALA A 266 -10.42 -10.04 -12.25
C ALA A 266 -10.74 -10.23 -13.74
N LEU A 267 -10.16 -11.28 -14.34
CA LEU A 267 -10.39 -11.64 -15.74
C LEU A 267 -11.84 -12.09 -15.98
N ALA A 268 -12.39 -12.91 -15.10
CA ALA A 268 -13.80 -13.33 -15.18
C ALA A 268 -14.76 -12.13 -15.11
N LYS A 269 -14.55 -11.21 -14.17
CA LYS A 269 -15.32 -9.95 -14.07
C LYS A 269 -15.21 -9.10 -15.33
N LYS A 270 -14.01 -9.03 -15.94
CA LYS A 270 -13.79 -8.27 -17.17
C LYS A 270 -14.53 -8.89 -18.36
N LEU A 271 -14.46 -10.21 -18.52
CA LEU A 271 -15.14 -10.95 -19.59
C LEU A 271 -16.66 -10.81 -19.49
N SER A 272 -17.23 -11.07 -18.30
CA SER A 272 -18.68 -10.91 -18.06
C SER A 272 -19.18 -9.50 -18.39
N ARG A 273 -18.38 -8.46 -18.05
CA ARG A 273 -18.74 -7.09 -18.40
C ARG A 273 -18.72 -6.81 -19.90
N ILE A 274 -17.80 -7.43 -20.63
CA ILE A 274 -17.73 -7.30 -22.10
C ILE A 274 -18.92 -7.99 -22.75
N GLU A 275 -19.28 -9.20 -22.31
CA GLU A 275 -20.45 -9.94 -22.78
C GLU A 275 -21.75 -9.16 -22.54
N SER A 276 -21.93 -8.63 -21.32
CA SER A 276 -23.09 -7.79 -20.99
C SER A 276 -23.20 -6.55 -21.88
N ASN A 277 -22.07 -5.88 -22.14
CA ASN A 277 -22.06 -4.72 -23.03
C ASN A 277 -22.40 -5.10 -24.49
N LYS A 278 -21.92 -6.26 -24.98
CA LYS A 278 -22.22 -6.75 -26.33
C LYS A 278 -23.70 -7.03 -26.49
N ILE A 279 -24.31 -7.74 -25.54
CA ILE A 279 -25.76 -8.03 -25.52
C ILE A 279 -26.59 -6.72 -25.48
N SER A 280 -26.12 -5.71 -24.75
CA SER A 280 -26.81 -4.41 -24.67
C SER A 280 -26.75 -3.63 -25.98
N LEU A 281 -25.66 -3.75 -26.74
CA LEU A 281 -25.49 -3.12 -28.06
C LEU A 281 -26.27 -3.84 -29.17
N GLU A 282 -26.47 -5.15 -29.07
CA GLU A 282 -27.26 -5.94 -30.03
C GLU A 282 -28.79 -5.75 -29.86
N ARG A 283 -29.23 -5.09 -28.78
CA ARG A 283 -30.65 -4.79 -28.49
C ARG A 283 -31.09 -3.37 -28.88
N ILE A 284 -30.19 -2.57 -29.44
CA ILE A 284 -30.43 -1.22 -29.99
C ILE A 284 -30.47 -1.32 -31.50
#